data_5b0d051332e2fd6235b08965c54d1526
#
_entry.id   5b0d051332e2fd6235b08965c54d1526
#
_cell.length_a   1.000
_cell.length_b   1.000
_cell.length_c   1.000
_cell.angle_alpha   90.00
_cell.angle_beta   90.00
_cell.angle_gamma   90.00
#
_symmetry.space_group_name_H-M   'P 1'
#
loop_
_entity.id
_entity.type
_entity.pdbx_description
1 polymer ?
#
loop_
_entity_poly.entity_id
_entity_poly.type
_entity_poly.pdbx_seq_one_letter_code
_entity_poly.pdbx_strand_id
1 'polypeptide(L)'
;MTTLTKFALGMMGQLRPKPAQGDSATSLILPPPDKHGGLPLMEALAKRRSSREFARDTLPLSLLSGLLWAAYGENRSEGGRTAPSALNAQEIDVFVALPSGAYRYDAADHELRLVAANDLRRVTGYQDFVDEAPLDLVYVADHSRMNRVPVGQRTSYASVAAGAIAQNVYLFSAGNGLATVIRAWIDRNAIANALGLTHDQEVLLSQTVGYPK
;
A
#
# COMPACT_ATOMS: atom_id res chain seq x y z
N MET A 1 12.28 17.02 -0.40
CA MET A 1 11.35 18.18 -0.49
C MET A 1 10.68 18.32 0.86
N THR A 2 10.49 19.54 1.40
CA THR A 2 9.87 19.72 2.72
C THR A 2 8.36 19.47 2.68
N THR A 3 7.79 19.11 3.84
CA THR A 3 6.33 18.90 4.01
C THR A 3 5.51 20.11 3.55
N LEU A 4 5.93 21.33 3.91
CA LEU A 4 5.24 22.56 3.48
C LEU A 4 5.26 22.74 1.97
N THR A 5 6.40 22.49 1.32
CA THR A 5 6.51 22.60 -0.15
C THR A 5 5.61 21.57 -0.84
N LYS A 6 5.57 20.33 -0.37
CA LYS A 6 4.69 19.30 -0.93
C LYS A 6 3.22 19.68 -0.78
N PHE A 7 2.84 20.16 0.40
CA PHE A 7 1.46 20.57 0.67
C PHE A 7 1.06 21.75 -0.23
N ALA A 8 1.89 22.76 -0.38
CA ALA A 8 1.62 23.89 -1.27
C ALA A 8 1.48 23.44 -2.73
N LEU A 9 2.37 22.58 -3.23
CA LEU A 9 2.25 22.01 -4.58
C LEU A 9 1.01 21.17 -4.76
N GLY A 10 0.62 20.39 -3.75
CA GLY A 10 -0.63 19.62 -3.76
C GLY A 10 -1.86 20.50 -3.85
N MET A 11 -1.94 21.56 -3.03
CA MET A 11 -3.04 22.54 -3.08
C MET A 11 -3.17 23.23 -4.43
N MET A 12 -2.04 23.45 -5.12
CA MET A 12 -2.02 24.01 -6.48
C MET A 12 -2.25 22.95 -7.58
N GLY A 13 -2.43 21.67 -7.24
CA GLY A 13 -2.51 20.58 -8.19
C GLY A 13 -1.22 20.35 -8.99
N GLN A 14 -0.08 20.76 -8.45
CA GLN A 14 1.24 20.70 -9.12
C GLN A 14 2.15 19.62 -8.55
N LEU A 15 1.73 18.89 -7.51
CA LEU A 15 2.51 17.78 -6.98
C LEU A 15 2.52 16.63 -8.02
N ARG A 16 3.72 16.20 -8.41
CA ARG A 16 3.93 15.19 -9.46
C ARG A 16 4.82 14.06 -8.97
N PRO A 17 4.66 12.82 -9.49
CA PRO A 17 5.63 11.76 -9.31
C PRO A 17 7.03 12.17 -9.78
N LYS A 18 8.04 11.41 -9.35
CA LYS A 18 9.39 11.47 -9.90
C LYS A 18 9.51 10.53 -11.11
N PRO A 19 10.50 10.72 -11.99
CA PRO A 19 10.90 9.68 -12.92
C PRO A 19 11.28 8.41 -12.17
N ALA A 20 10.97 7.25 -12.77
CA ALA A 20 11.39 5.96 -12.22
C ALA A 20 12.92 5.87 -12.14
N GLN A 21 13.42 5.15 -11.15
CA GLN A 21 14.84 4.82 -10.99
C GLN A 21 15.09 3.42 -11.55
N GLY A 22 15.78 3.33 -12.67
CA GLY A 22 16.03 2.07 -13.37
C GLY A 22 14.85 1.61 -14.24
N ASP A 23 14.93 0.36 -14.70
CA ASP A 23 13.93 -0.23 -15.58
C ASP A 23 12.67 -0.62 -14.79
N SER A 24 11.50 -0.25 -15.31
CA SER A 24 10.21 -0.66 -14.78
C SER A 24 9.81 -2.00 -15.44
N ALA A 25 10.04 -3.11 -14.75
CA ALA A 25 9.57 -4.41 -15.24
C ALA A 25 8.03 -4.41 -15.34
N THR A 26 7.49 -5.01 -16.41
CA THR A 26 6.02 -5.08 -16.62
C THR A 26 5.31 -5.92 -15.55
N SER A 27 6.01 -6.92 -14.99
CA SER A 27 5.58 -7.65 -13.80
C SER A 27 6.79 -8.06 -12.94
N LEU A 28 6.55 -8.22 -11.64
CA LEU A 28 7.51 -8.77 -10.68
C LEU A 28 6.86 -9.98 -10.02
N ILE A 29 7.31 -11.17 -10.39
CA ILE A 29 6.84 -12.41 -9.76
C ILE A 29 7.39 -12.45 -8.34
N LEU A 30 6.53 -12.58 -7.36
CA LEU A 30 6.91 -12.67 -5.96
C LEU A 30 7.24 -14.12 -5.60
N PRO A 31 8.31 -14.37 -4.83
CA PRO A 31 8.57 -15.72 -4.33
C PRO A 31 7.45 -16.15 -3.37
N PRO A 32 7.23 -17.46 -3.17
CA PRO A 32 6.25 -17.94 -2.19
C PRO A 32 6.48 -17.29 -0.82
N PRO A 33 5.43 -16.76 -0.14
CA PRO A 33 5.58 -16.11 1.15
C PRO A 33 5.89 -17.15 2.24
N ASP A 34 6.78 -16.81 3.17
CA ASP A 34 6.94 -17.59 4.39
C ASP A 34 5.72 -17.37 5.32
N LYS A 35 4.90 -18.42 5.46
CA LYS A 35 3.67 -18.40 6.27
C LYS A 35 3.91 -18.86 7.71
N HIS A 36 5.13 -19.27 8.06
CA HIS A 36 5.50 -19.81 9.36
C HIS A 36 6.47 -18.92 10.14
N GLY A 37 6.96 -17.86 9.49
CA GLY A 37 7.89 -16.89 10.07
C GLY A 37 7.22 -15.81 10.92
N GLY A 38 8.05 -14.93 11.48
CA GLY A 38 7.62 -13.77 12.26
C GLY A 38 7.53 -14.05 13.76
N LEU A 39 6.99 -13.07 14.51
CA LEU A 39 6.78 -13.17 15.96
C LEU A 39 5.41 -13.77 16.28
N PRO A 40 5.24 -14.39 17.45
CA PRO A 40 3.91 -14.73 17.97
C PRO A 40 3.00 -13.50 17.99
N LEU A 41 1.71 -13.68 17.66
CA LEU A 41 0.75 -12.59 17.50
C LEU A 41 0.75 -11.58 18.66
N MET A 42 0.74 -12.07 19.91
CA MET A 42 0.70 -11.19 21.08
C MET A 42 1.98 -10.36 21.23
N GLU A 43 3.12 -10.90 20.82
CA GLU A 43 4.39 -10.17 20.80
C GLU A 43 4.41 -9.13 19.67
N ALA A 44 3.90 -9.46 18.48
CA ALA A 44 3.75 -8.52 17.38
C ALA A 44 2.82 -7.35 17.76
N LEU A 45 1.69 -7.64 18.44
CA LEU A 45 0.78 -6.62 18.97
C LEU A 45 1.47 -5.70 19.99
N ALA A 46 2.26 -6.26 20.91
CA ALA A 46 2.99 -5.49 21.93
C ALA A 46 4.06 -4.57 21.30
N LYS A 47 4.70 -5.01 20.21
CA LYS A 47 5.74 -4.24 19.50
C LYS A 47 5.18 -3.27 18.45
N ARG A 48 3.93 -3.44 18.00
CA ARG A 48 3.31 -2.63 16.96
C ARG A 48 3.32 -1.14 17.33
N ARG A 49 3.91 -0.32 16.50
CA ARG A 49 3.90 1.14 16.63
C ARG A 49 3.94 1.82 15.27
N SER A 50 3.55 3.11 15.21
CA SER A 50 3.76 3.95 14.03
C SER A 50 5.13 4.59 14.12
N SER A 51 5.97 4.36 13.11
CA SER A 51 7.29 4.98 12.97
C SER A 51 7.35 5.85 11.72
N ARG A 52 8.05 6.97 11.80
CA ARG A 52 8.18 7.96 10.72
C ARG A 52 9.63 8.20 10.31
N GLU A 53 10.52 7.36 10.79
CA GLU A 53 11.94 7.38 10.48
C GLU A 53 12.30 6.11 9.72
N PHE A 54 12.75 6.26 8.48
CA PHE A 54 13.00 5.16 7.56
C PHE A 54 14.41 5.23 7.00
N ALA A 55 15.12 4.11 6.99
CA ALA A 55 16.29 3.92 6.16
C ALA A 55 15.89 3.85 4.68
N ARG A 56 16.86 4.08 3.80
CA ARG A 56 16.64 4.07 2.33
C ARG A 56 16.81 2.68 1.71
N ASP A 57 17.21 1.71 2.52
CA ASP A 57 17.50 0.36 2.06
C ASP A 57 16.23 -0.31 1.53
N THR A 58 16.34 -0.89 0.33
CA THR A 58 15.24 -1.60 -0.31
C THR A 58 14.93 -2.91 0.42
N LEU A 59 13.67 -3.30 0.48
CA LEU A 59 13.28 -4.58 1.03
C LEU A 59 13.65 -5.70 0.03
N PRO A 60 14.24 -6.81 0.49
CA PRO A 60 14.38 -8.01 -0.32
C PRO A 60 13.02 -8.48 -0.85
N LEU A 61 13.02 -9.06 -2.05
CA LEU A 61 11.78 -9.50 -2.70
C LEU A 61 11.01 -10.54 -1.86
N SER A 62 11.69 -11.39 -1.10
CA SER A 62 11.08 -12.35 -0.16
C SER A 62 10.33 -11.66 0.97
N LEU A 63 10.88 -10.57 1.52
CA LEU A 63 10.25 -9.81 2.59
C LEU A 63 9.06 -9.00 2.05
N LEU A 64 9.18 -8.43 0.85
CA LEU A 64 8.08 -7.76 0.15
C LEU A 64 6.93 -8.74 -0.15
N SER A 65 7.26 -9.95 -0.58
CA SER A 65 6.30 -11.03 -0.81
C SER A 65 5.49 -11.35 0.47
N GLY A 66 6.19 -11.61 1.58
CA GLY A 66 5.54 -11.86 2.87
C GLY A 66 4.66 -10.70 3.34
N LEU A 67 5.14 -9.45 3.16
CA LEU A 67 4.40 -8.23 3.48
C LEU A 67 3.08 -8.15 2.72
N LEU A 68 3.12 -8.35 1.40
CA LEU A 68 1.94 -8.24 0.54
C LEU A 68 0.95 -9.38 0.77
N TRP A 69 1.46 -10.60 0.99
CA TRP A 69 0.61 -11.71 1.36
C TRP A 69 -0.06 -11.48 2.71
N ALA A 70 0.68 -11.02 3.72
CA ALA A 70 0.10 -10.69 5.02
C ALA A 70 -0.94 -9.57 4.90
N ALA A 71 -0.68 -8.54 4.08
CA ALA A 71 -1.60 -7.44 3.84
C ALA A 71 -2.94 -7.91 3.25
N TYR A 72 -2.90 -8.59 2.10
CA TYR A 72 -4.12 -8.92 1.35
C TYR A 72 -3.99 -10.15 0.43
N GLY A 73 -3.10 -11.10 0.76
CA GLY A 73 -2.88 -12.31 -0.01
C GLY A 73 -4.04 -13.30 0.07
N GLU A 74 -4.08 -14.28 -0.83
CA GLU A 74 -4.99 -15.40 -0.73
C GLU A 74 -4.53 -16.40 0.35
N ASN A 75 -5.43 -16.73 1.25
CA ASN A 75 -5.17 -17.67 2.35
C ASN A 75 -6.07 -18.91 2.32
N ARG A 76 -6.99 -19.00 1.37
CA ARG A 76 -7.93 -20.11 1.17
C ARG A 76 -8.14 -20.39 -0.31
N SER A 77 -8.38 -21.65 -0.65
CA SER A 77 -8.58 -22.13 -2.03
C SER A 77 -9.75 -21.46 -2.76
N GLU A 78 -10.74 -20.96 -2.01
CA GLU A 78 -11.91 -20.27 -2.56
C GLU A 78 -11.65 -18.76 -2.83
N GLY A 79 -10.38 -18.33 -2.87
CA GLY A 79 -9.99 -16.95 -3.13
C GLY A 79 -10.18 -16.01 -1.94
N GLY A 80 -10.35 -16.53 -0.72
CA GLY A 80 -10.46 -15.70 0.48
C GLY A 80 -9.15 -15.02 0.83
N ARG A 81 -9.25 -13.80 1.39
CA ARG A 81 -8.09 -12.94 1.69
C ARG A 81 -7.69 -13.01 3.16
N THR A 82 -6.45 -12.59 3.43
CA THR A 82 -5.91 -12.43 4.80
C THR A 82 -6.62 -11.32 5.58
N ALA A 83 -7.19 -10.33 4.89
CA ALA A 83 -8.04 -9.30 5.48
C ALA A 83 -9.49 -9.45 5.02
N PRO A 84 -10.48 -9.15 5.89
CA PRO A 84 -11.89 -9.24 5.54
C PRO A 84 -12.32 -8.08 4.63
N SER A 85 -13.41 -8.31 3.88
CA SER A 85 -14.15 -7.26 3.18
C SER A 85 -15.66 -7.49 3.34
N ALA A 86 -16.45 -6.42 3.26
CA ALA A 86 -17.90 -6.51 3.39
C ALA A 86 -18.48 -7.38 2.27
N LEU A 87 -19.29 -8.37 2.64
CA LEU A 87 -19.93 -9.32 1.70
C LEU A 87 -18.93 -10.03 0.77
N ASN A 88 -17.68 -10.13 1.18
CA ASN A 88 -16.56 -10.65 0.38
C ASN A 88 -16.43 -9.95 -0.99
N ALA A 89 -16.72 -8.65 -1.05
CA ALA A 89 -16.64 -7.85 -2.27
C ALA A 89 -15.19 -7.69 -2.79
N GLN A 90 -14.20 -7.85 -1.90
CA GLN A 90 -12.77 -7.71 -2.18
C GLN A 90 -12.47 -6.41 -2.94
N GLU A 91 -13.10 -5.34 -2.51
CA GLU A 91 -13.12 -4.03 -3.16
C GLU A 91 -11.80 -3.28 -3.09
N ILE A 92 -10.84 -3.72 -2.27
CA ILE A 92 -9.57 -3.01 -2.11
C ILE A 92 -8.53 -3.54 -3.08
N ASP A 93 -7.98 -2.64 -3.91
CA ASP A 93 -6.73 -2.84 -4.61
C ASP A 93 -5.56 -2.28 -3.79
N VAL A 94 -4.50 -3.08 -3.66
CA VAL A 94 -3.26 -2.65 -3.00
C VAL A 94 -2.25 -2.30 -4.08
N PHE A 95 -1.90 -1.01 -4.17
CA PHE A 95 -0.83 -0.54 -5.04
C PHE A 95 0.46 -0.39 -4.23
N VAL A 96 1.58 -0.66 -4.88
CA VAL A 96 2.93 -0.58 -4.31
C VAL A 96 3.73 0.44 -5.10
N ALA A 97 4.06 1.56 -4.48
CA ALA A 97 4.94 2.57 -5.06
C ALA A 97 6.38 2.26 -4.66
N LEU A 98 7.19 1.91 -5.66
CA LEU A 98 8.62 1.66 -5.55
C LEU A 98 9.41 2.76 -6.29
N PRO A 99 10.75 2.89 -6.06
CA PRO A 99 11.59 3.75 -6.88
C PRO A 99 11.49 3.46 -8.38
N SER A 100 11.33 2.18 -8.75
CA SER A 100 11.29 1.70 -10.14
C SER A 100 9.92 1.84 -10.82
N GLY A 101 8.85 2.14 -10.07
CA GLY A 101 7.51 2.25 -10.63
C GLY A 101 6.40 2.04 -9.61
N ALA A 102 5.17 2.16 -10.07
CA ALA A 102 3.98 1.82 -9.30
C ALA A 102 3.35 0.55 -9.85
N TYR A 103 3.03 -0.36 -8.96
CA TYR A 103 2.52 -1.69 -9.27
C TYR A 103 1.22 -1.94 -8.54
N ARG A 104 0.32 -2.72 -9.14
CA ARG A 104 -0.83 -3.30 -8.44
C ARG A 104 -0.48 -4.72 -8.01
N TYR A 105 -0.76 -5.06 -6.76
CA TYR A 105 -0.62 -6.40 -6.26
C TYR A 105 -1.76 -7.29 -6.77
N ASP A 106 -1.40 -8.34 -7.50
CA ASP A 106 -2.30 -9.42 -7.87
C ASP A 106 -2.12 -10.56 -6.87
N ALA A 107 -3.13 -10.77 -6.03
CA ALA A 107 -3.02 -11.76 -4.97
C ALA A 107 -3.33 -13.18 -5.44
N ALA A 108 -4.00 -13.36 -6.59
CA ALA A 108 -4.27 -14.67 -7.17
C ALA A 108 -2.98 -15.27 -7.77
N ASP A 109 -2.28 -14.47 -8.56
CA ASP A 109 -1.02 -14.88 -9.19
C ASP A 109 0.20 -14.59 -8.30
N HIS A 110 -0.01 -13.92 -7.16
CA HIS A 110 1.04 -13.48 -6.23
C HIS A 110 2.16 -12.73 -6.93
N GLU A 111 1.81 -11.71 -7.70
CA GLU A 111 2.74 -10.87 -8.46
C GLU A 111 2.41 -9.38 -8.35
N LEU A 112 3.35 -8.54 -8.72
CA LEU A 112 3.17 -7.11 -8.91
C LEU A 112 3.09 -6.79 -10.40
N ARG A 113 1.99 -6.20 -10.85
CA ARG A 113 1.75 -5.78 -12.23
C ARG A 113 1.99 -4.28 -12.37
N LEU A 114 2.85 -3.88 -13.31
CA LEU A 114 3.16 -2.47 -13.53
C LEU A 114 1.91 -1.69 -13.96
N VAL A 115 1.69 -0.55 -13.30
CA VAL A 115 0.61 0.39 -13.61
C VAL A 115 1.18 1.70 -14.15
N ALA A 116 2.27 2.19 -13.57
CA ALA A 116 2.92 3.41 -14.01
C ALA A 116 4.45 3.32 -13.85
N ALA A 117 5.19 3.65 -14.92
CA ALA A 117 6.65 3.69 -14.94
C ALA A 117 7.17 5.02 -14.36
N ASN A 118 6.71 5.36 -13.16
CA ASN A 118 7.09 6.56 -12.41
C ASN A 118 7.21 6.24 -10.92
N ASP A 119 8.13 6.89 -10.22
CA ASP A 119 8.23 6.83 -8.75
C ASP A 119 7.11 7.67 -8.11
N LEU A 120 6.03 7.00 -7.71
CA LEU A 120 4.86 7.63 -7.11
C LEU A 120 5.03 8.00 -5.64
N ARG A 121 6.09 7.56 -4.95
CA ARG A 121 6.24 7.75 -3.50
C ARG A 121 6.04 9.22 -3.08
N ARG A 122 6.51 10.18 -3.88
CA ARG A 122 6.36 11.61 -3.58
C ARG A 122 4.90 12.05 -3.41
N VAL A 123 3.98 11.50 -4.20
CA VAL A 123 2.56 11.90 -4.18
C VAL A 123 1.73 11.15 -3.15
N THR A 124 2.26 10.06 -2.57
CA THR A 124 1.55 9.23 -1.59
C THR A 124 1.44 9.87 -0.20
N GLY A 125 2.01 11.06 0.01
CA GLY A 125 1.88 11.84 1.25
C GLY A 125 2.67 13.12 1.25
N TYR A 126 2.22 14.07 2.07
CA TYR A 126 2.86 15.37 2.19
C TYR A 126 4.10 15.36 3.09
N GLN A 127 4.27 14.33 3.93
CA GLN A 127 5.42 14.20 4.81
C GLN A 127 6.71 14.02 4.01
N ASP A 128 7.81 14.57 4.51
CA ASP A 128 9.12 14.56 3.84
C ASP A 128 9.74 13.16 3.74
N PHE A 129 9.55 12.30 4.76
CA PHE A 129 10.09 10.94 4.76
C PHE A 129 9.52 10.03 3.65
N VAL A 130 8.37 10.35 3.09
CA VAL A 130 7.69 9.54 2.07
C VAL A 130 8.52 9.34 0.81
N ASP A 131 9.27 10.38 0.40
CA ASP A 131 10.15 10.32 -0.78
C ASP A 131 11.40 9.46 -0.58
N GLU A 132 11.74 9.15 0.67
CA GLU A 132 13.01 8.51 1.06
C GLU A 132 12.82 7.05 1.47
N ALA A 133 11.67 6.72 2.02
CA ALA A 133 11.33 5.36 2.39
C ALA A 133 11.35 4.42 1.16
N PRO A 134 11.69 3.13 1.32
CA PRO A 134 11.86 2.22 0.20
C PRO A 134 10.56 1.94 -0.55
N LEU A 135 9.41 1.96 0.12
CA LEU A 135 8.11 1.75 -0.50
C LEU A 135 6.96 2.44 0.24
N ASP A 136 5.90 2.72 -0.53
CA ASP A 136 4.59 3.09 -0.01
C ASP A 136 3.53 2.17 -0.58
N LEU A 137 2.63 1.71 0.28
CA LEU A 137 1.39 1.06 -0.11
C LEU A 137 0.30 2.13 -0.27
N VAL A 138 -0.56 1.97 -1.28
CA VAL A 138 -1.75 2.80 -1.48
C VAL A 138 -2.95 1.89 -1.57
N TYR A 139 -3.96 2.17 -0.75
CA TYR A 139 -5.22 1.41 -0.69
C TYR A 139 -6.28 2.15 -1.47
N VAL A 140 -6.78 1.50 -2.52
CA VAL A 140 -7.78 2.05 -3.44
C VAL A 140 -9.02 1.18 -3.39
N ALA A 141 -10.18 1.78 -3.13
CA ALA A 141 -11.45 1.10 -3.24
C ALA A 141 -11.93 1.10 -4.69
N ASP A 142 -12.36 -0.04 -5.18
CA ASP A 142 -13.10 -0.17 -6.44
C ASP A 142 -14.59 -0.40 -6.12
N HIS A 143 -15.37 0.66 -6.18
CA HIS A 143 -16.79 0.66 -5.86
C HIS A 143 -17.63 -0.14 -6.84
N SER A 144 -17.12 -0.46 -8.03
CA SER A 144 -17.80 -1.32 -9.01
C SER A 144 -18.00 -2.76 -8.49
N ARG A 145 -17.10 -3.22 -7.58
CA ARG A 145 -17.21 -4.53 -6.92
C ARG A 145 -18.21 -4.55 -5.76
N MET A 146 -18.71 -3.38 -5.34
CA MET A 146 -19.59 -3.21 -4.17
C MET A 146 -21.09 -3.09 -4.54
N ASN A 147 -21.57 -3.76 -5.58
CA ASN A 147 -22.95 -3.66 -6.08
C ASN A 147 -24.02 -4.13 -5.08
N ARG A 148 -23.65 -4.96 -4.10
CA ARG A 148 -24.55 -5.38 -2.99
C ARG A 148 -24.56 -4.40 -1.81
N VAL A 149 -23.69 -3.38 -1.82
CA VAL A 149 -23.59 -2.38 -0.76
C VAL A 149 -24.25 -1.09 -1.23
N PRO A 150 -25.16 -0.48 -0.41
CA PRO A 150 -25.75 0.80 -0.74
C PRO A 150 -24.67 1.86 -1.00
N VAL A 151 -24.85 2.67 -2.04
CA VAL A 151 -23.84 3.65 -2.51
C VAL A 151 -23.32 4.53 -1.38
N GLY A 152 -24.21 5.06 -0.52
CA GLY A 152 -23.83 5.93 0.58
C GLY A 152 -23.03 5.25 1.72
N GLN A 153 -22.86 3.91 1.68
CA GLN A 153 -22.11 3.15 2.69
C GLN A 153 -20.79 2.59 2.15
N ARG A 154 -20.57 2.64 0.82
CA ARG A 154 -19.41 1.99 0.17
C ARG A 154 -18.07 2.48 0.69
N THR A 155 -17.86 3.80 0.73
CA THR A 155 -16.62 4.38 1.25
C THR A 155 -16.38 4.00 2.72
N SER A 156 -17.43 3.96 3.55
CA SER A 156 -17.31 3.55 4.96
C SER A 156 -16.85 2.09 5.08
N TYR A 157 -17.47 1.17 4.33
CA TYR A 157 -17.12 -0.24 4.37
C TYR A 157 -15.72 -0.50 3.79
N ALA A 158 -15.39 0.15 2.68
CA ALA A 158 -14.06 0.06 2.08
C ALA A 158 -12.97 0.62 3.02
N SER A 159 -13.27 1.68 3.78
CA SER A 159 -12.35 2.22 4.77
C SER A 159 -12.08 1.24 5.92
N VAL A 160 -13.08 0.47 6.35
CA VAL A 160 -12.90 -0.60 7.35
C VAL A 160 -12.00 -1.70 6.79
N ALA A 161 -12.24 -2.15 5.55
CA ALA A 161 -11.41 -3.15 4.89
C ALA A 161 -9.95 -2.67 4.74
N ALA A 162 -9.75 -1.44 4.28
CA ALA A 162 -8.41 -0.84 4.17
C ALA A 162 -7.72 -0.75 5.54
N GLY A 163 -8.45 -0.43 6.60
CA GLY A 163 -7.95 -0.43 7.98
C GLY A 163 -7.50 -1.82 8.45
N ALA A 164 -8.25 -2.88 8.10
CA ALA A 164 -7.87 -4.25 8.41
C ALA A 164 -6.59 -4.68 7.66
N ILE A 165 -6.47 -4.33 6.37
CA ILE A 165 -5.26 -4.56 5.57
C ILE A 165 -4.07 -3.83 6.20
N ALA A 166 -4.25 -2.56 6.56
CA ALA A 166 -3.20 -1.76 7.16
C ALA A 166 -2.73 -2.31 8.53
N GLN A 167 -3.64 -2.87 9.32
CA GLN A 167 -3.27 -3.53 10.59
C GLN A 167 -2.47 -4.80 10.35
N ASN A 168 -2.79 -5.59 9.32
CA ASN A 168 -1.97 -6.74 8.94
C ASN A 168 -0.53 -6.30 8.58
N VAL A 169 -0.38 -5.21 7.82
CA VAL A 169 0.93 -4.62 7.51
C VAL A 169 1.67 -4.18 8.77
N TYR A 170 0.98 -3.57 9.75
CA TYR A 170 1.58 -3.20 11.03
C TYR A 170 2.10 -4.43 11.81
N LEU A 171 1.31 -5.50 11.87
CA LEU A 171 1.67 -6.71 12.61
C LEU A 171 2.84 -7.44 11.92
N PHE A 172 2.78 -7.57 10.58
CA PHE A 172 3.89 -8.12 9.81
C PHE A 172 5.17 -7.31 10.02
N SER A 173 5.08 -5.99 9.93
CA SER A 173 6.23 -5.09 10.14
C SER A 173 6.82 -5.24 11.53
N ALA A 174 5.98 -5.27 12.58
CA ALA A 174 6.43 -5.49 13.95
C ALA A 174 7.11 -6.86 14.12
N GLY A 175 6.60 -7.90 13.44
CA GLY A 175 7.15 -9.25 13.45
C GLY A 175 8.48 -9.41 12.71
N ASN A 176 8.80 -8.48 11.80
CA ASN A 176 9.97 -8.56 10.92
C ASN A 176 10.95 -7.39 11.10
N GLY A 177 10.83 -6.61 12.18
CA GLY A 177 11.75 -5.49 12.47
C GLY A 177 11.63 -4.31 11.51
N LEU A 178 10.48 -4.16 10.84
CA LEU A 178 10.22 -3.04 9.94
C LEU A 178 9.52 -1.89 10.66
N ALA A 179 9.78 -0.68 10.17
CA ALA A 179 9.06 0.54 10.48
C ALA A 179 7.88 0.70 9.52
N THR A 180 6.73 1.19 10.03
CA THR A 180 5.57 1.50 9.18
C THR A 180 4.69 2.58 9.79
N VAL A 181 3.99 3.33 8.94
CA VAL A 181 2.96 4.29 9.33
C VAL A 181 1.89 4.44 8.26
N ILE A 182 0.62 4.28 8.67
CA ILE A 182 -0.54 4.60 7.84
C ILE A 182 -0.81 6.11 7.82
N ARG A 183 -1.31 6.63 6.70
CA ARG A 183 -1.56 8.06 6.49
C ARG A 183 -2.85 8.29 5.71
N ALA A 184 -3.59 9.35 6.13
CA ALA A 184 -4.75 9.89 5.43
C ALA A 184 -4.49 11.32 4.87
N TRP A 185 -3.41 11.97 5.35
CA TRP A 185 -3.00 13.28 4.84
C TRP A 185 -2.14 13.10 3.58
N ILE A 186 -2.83 12.90 2.46
CA ILE A 186 -2.29 12.51 1.16
C ILE A 186 -2.96 13.32 0.06
N ASP A 187 -2.35 13.41 -1.11
CA ASP A 187 -2.93 14.03 -2.29
C ASP A 187 -3.67 12.98 -3.13
N ARG A 188 -4.95 12.75 -2.83
CA ARG A 188 -5.76 11.74 -3.50
C ARG A 188 -5.86 11.96 -5.00
N ASN A 189 -5.97 13.22 -5.43
CA ASN A 189 -6.08 13.57 -6.86
C ASN A 189 -4.76 13.30 -7.59
N ALA A 190 -3.62 13.69 -7.01
CA ALA A 190 -2.32 13.41 -7.61
C ALA A 190 -2.04 11.90 -7.70
N ILE A 191 -2.42 11.12 -6.68
CA ILE A 191 -2.31 9.65 -6.69
C ILE A 191 -3.22 9.06 -7.76
N ALA A 192 -4.52 9.44 -7.80
CA ALA A 192 -5.49 8.91 -8.74
C ALA A 192 -5.05 9.18 -10.20
N ASN A 193 -4.61 10.39 -10.49
CA ASN A 193 -4.09 10.76 -11.81
C ASN A 193 -2.84 9.97 -12.18
N ALA A 194 -1.91 9.78 -11.23
CA ALA A 194 -0.67 9.06 -11.47
C ALA A 194 -0.86 7.54 -11.67
N LEU A 195 -1.89 6.97 -11.05
CA LEU A 195 -2.28 5.56 -11.21
C LEU A 195 -3.28 5.36 -12.37
N GLY A 196 -3.79 6.41 -12.98
CA GLY A 196 -4.80 6.31 -14.04
C GLY A 196 -6.13 5.71 -13.54
N LEU A 197 -6.54 6.03 -12.31
CA LEU A 197 -7.74 5.47 -11.72
C LEU A 197 -9.01 5.94 -12.44
N THR A 198 -10.01 5.08 -12.47
CA THR A 198 -11.34 5.37 -13.01
C THR A 198 -12.21 6.11 -11.97
N HIS A 199 -13.40 6.57 -12.39
CA HIS A 199 -14.36 7.24 -11.51
C HIS A 199 -14.96 6.32 -10.42
N ASP A 200 -14.92 5.00 -10.61
CA ASP A 200 -15.37 4.03 -9.62
C ASP A 200 -14.29 3.72 -8.58
N GLN A 201 -13.08 4.25 -8.76
CA GLN A 201 -11.95 3.96 -7.89
C GLN A 201 -11.63 5.17 -6.99
N GLU A 202 -11.56 4.93 -5.69
CA GLU A 202 -11.32 5.92 -4.65
C GLU A 202 -10.04 5.63 -3.88
N VAL A 203 -9.11 6.60 -3.84
CA VAL A 203 -7.91 6.50 -2.99
C VAL A 203 -8.30 6.74 -1.53
N LEU A 204 -8.14 5.74 -0.68
CA LEU A 204 -8.51 5.83 0.73
C LEU A 204 -7.35 6.30 1.61
N LEU A 205 -6.27 5.52 1.64
CA LEU A 205 -5.13 5.67 2.56
C LEU A 205 -3.84 5.32 1.85
N SER A 206 -2.72 5.74 2.42
CA SER A 206 -1.40 5.20 2.09
C SER A 206 -0.67 4.72 3.34
N GLN A 207 0.32 3.85 3.18
CA GLN A 207 1.12 3.33 4.27
C GLN A 207 2.57 3.16 3.85
N THR A 208 3.48 3.87 4.53
CA THR A 208 4.92 3.74 4.31
C THR A 208 5.45 2.53 5.06
N VAL A 209 6.34 1.76 4.42
CA VAL A 209 7.04 0.62 5.02
C VAL A 209 8.52 0.68 4.65
N GLY A 210 9.39 0.32 5.59
CA GLY A 210 10.84 0.26 5.37
C GLY A 210 11.56 -0.19 6.63
N TYR A 211 12.88 -0.23 6.58
CA TYR A 211 13.68 -0.46 7.78
C TYR A 211 13.67 0.79 8.66
N PRO A 212 13.70 0.66 10.00
CA PRO A 212 13.88 1.80 10.90
C PRO A 212 15.26 2.44 10.67
N LYS A 213 15.32 3.76 10.88
CA LYS A 213 16.56 4.53 10.82
C LYS A 213 17.29 4.49 12.16
#